data_f8f7ca674d92b2d65ff512e1cbffe24c
#
_entry.id   f8f7ca674d92b2d65ff512e1cbffe24c
#
_cell.length_a   1.000
_cell.length_b   1.000
_cell.length_c   1.000
_cell.angle_alpha   90.00
_cell.angle_beta   90.00
_cell.angle_gamma   90.00
#
_symmetry.space_group_name_H-M   'P 1'
#
loop_
_entity.id
_entity.type
_entity.pdbx_description
1 polymer ?
#
loop_
_entity_poly.entity_id
_entity_poly.type
_entity_poly.pdbx_seq_one_letter_code
_entity_poly.pdbx_strand_id
1 'polypeptide(L)'
;MVKFPGSAVVLLAVSHVIMGLFSLLVLRIFWPPEPPAVSSYWLPVAGTVFFYLSAQICFFFALRHSDASRVSPLLGLKILFIALISSAALGERFSSLQMLAIGFSLGAAGLLSWSEGVILWDSLIWVVGTCFGYSLSDVCVREVIRSFEYLGLFRGAVVSAGLCYSVCGMIGAGLLFTVPRPSKAVWSNALPFSVTWFTAMLFLFASFASIGIVYGNIIQSTRGVISVLLGVLISVAGHVHLEEKMTTMMLIKKSGAALLMIGAIVLYYMG
;
A
#
# COMPACT_ATOMS: atom_id res chain seq x y z
N MET A 1 18.93 -10.38 4.72
CA MET A 1 18.63 -9.28 3.78
C MET A 1 19.10 -9.69 2.39
N VAL A 2 18.22 -10.01 1.46
CA VAL A 2 18.58 -10.25 0.05
C VAL A 2 18.98 -8.88 -0.52
N LYS A 3 20.28 -8.63 -0.65
CA LYS A 3 20.78 -7.45 -1.36
C LYS A 3 20.43 -7.63 -2.83
N PHE A 4 19.37 -6.97 -3.29
CA PHE A 4 19.09 -6.92 -4.72
C PHE A 4 20.30 -6.31 -5.45
N PRO A 5 20.79 -6.95 -6.50
CA PRO A 5 21.88 -6.40 -7.32
C PRO A 5 21.33 -5.22 -8.13
N GLY A 6 21.39 -4.03 -7.57
CA GLY A 6 20.94 -2.81 -8.22
C GLY A 6 20.57 -1.74 -7.18
N SER A 7 20.55 -0.48 -7.59
CA SER A 7 20.04 0.57 -6.72
C SER A 7 18.52 0.39 -6.53
N ALA A 8 17.99 0.82 -5.39
CA ALA A 8 16.55 0.79 -5.12
C ALA A 8 15.74 1.51 -6.22
N VAL A 9 16.31 2.54 -6.84
CA VAL A 9 15.71 3.28 -7.95
C VAL A 9 15.57 2.42 -9.21
N VAL A 10 16.57 1.59 -9.54
CA VAL A 10 16.51 0.67 -10.68
C VAL A 10 15.42 -0.37 -10.46
N LEU A 11 15.33 -0.94 -9.25
CA LEU A 11 14.29 -1.91 -8.93
C LEU A 11 12.89 -1.26 -9.00
N LEU A 12 12.74 -0.06 -8.47
CA LEU A 12 11.50 0.72 -8.54
C LEU A 12 11.08 0.94 -10.01
N ALA A 13 12.00 1.43 -10.85
CA ALA A 13 11.73 1.70 -12.26
C ALA A 13 11.31 0.44 -13.01
N VAL A 14 12.08 -0.65 -12.88
CA VAL A 14 11.78 -1.94 -13.52
C VAL A 14 10.43 -2.49 -13.07
N SER A 15 10.15 -2.47 -11.77
CA SER A 15 8.87 -2.95 -11.22
C SER A 15 7.68 -2.17 -11.78
N HIS A 16 7.79 -0.84 -11.87
CA HIS A 16 6.71 -0.02 -12.42
C HIS A 16 6.52 -0.20 -13.92
N VAL A 17 7.61 -0.43 -14.68
CA VAL A 17 7.50 -0.80 -16.10
C VAL A 17 6.72 -2.10 -16.27
N ILE A 18 7.06 -3.13 -15.49
CA ILE A 18 6.36 -4.43 -15.54
C ILE A 18 4.87 -4.25 -15.17
N MET A 19 4.58 -3.53 -14.08
CA MET A 19 3.19 -3.23 -13.67
C MET A 19 2.44 -2.42 -14.74
N GLY A 20 3.12 -1.47 -15.40
CA GLY A 20 2.58 -0.70 -16.51
C GLY A 20 2.20 -1.57 -17.70
N LEU A 21 3.03 -2.55 -18.06
CA LEU A 21 2.72 -3.50 -19.14
C LEU A 21 1.49 -4.36 -18.79
N PHE A 22 1.40 -4.88 -17.58
CA PHE A 22 0.19 -5.57 -17.11
C PHE A 22 -1.03 -4.66 -17.11
N SER A 23 -0.88 -3.39 -16.73
CA SER A 23 -1.94 -2.39 -16.76
C SER A 23 -2.48 -2.16 -18.16
N LEU A 24 -1.60 -2.06 -19.16
CA LEU A 24 -2.01 -1.91 -20.56
C LEU A 24 -2.80 -3.13 -21.06
N LEU A 25 -2.40 -4.35 -20.65
CA LEU A 25 -3.17 -5.56 -20.96
C LEU A 25 -4.56 -5.52 -20.32
N VAL A 26 -4.64 -5.13 -19.06
CA VAL A 26 -5.89 -4.98 -18.32
C VAL A 26 -6.79 -3.92 -18.98
N LEU A 27 -6.24 -2.76 -19.33
CA LEU A 27 -6.98 -1.72 -20.04
C LEU A 27 -7.45 -2.19 -21.41
N ARG A 28 -6.65 -2.95 -22.16
CA ARG A 28 -7.06 -3.52 -23.46
C ARG A 28 -8.31 -4.40 -23.36
N ILE A 29 -8.48 -5.09 -22.23
CA ILE A 29 -9.61 -6.01 -21.99
C ILE A 29 -10.83 -5.27 -21.43
N PHE A 30 -10.63 -4.36 -20.47
CA PHE A 30 -11.71 -3.77 -19.66
C PHE A 30 -12.06 -2.33 -20.04
N TRP A 31 -11.34 -1.71 -20.98
CA TRP A 31 -11.61 -0.34 -21.39
C TRP A 31 -13.04 -0.19 -21.92
N PRO A 32 -13.80 0.83 -21.49
CA PRO A 32 -15.16 1.04 -21.98
C PRO A 32 -15.15 1.58 -23.40
N PRO A 33 -16.16 1.22 -24.22
CA PRO A 33 -16.32 1.78 -25.56
C PRO A 33 -16.59 3.30 -25.52
N GLU A 34 -17.28 3.75 -24.49
CA GLU A 34 -17.60 5.16 -24.24
C GLU A 34 -16.94 5.59 -22.91
N PRO A 35 -15.67 6.02 -22.93
CA PRO A 35 -15.00 6.48 -21.73
C PRO A 35 -15.54 7.85 -21.31
N PRO A 36 -15.47 8.20 -20.01
CA PRO A 36 -15.81 9.54 -19.54
C PRO A 36 -14.86 10.57 -20.15
N ALA A 37 -15.24 11.84 -20.12
CA ALA A 37 -14.37 12.92 -20.58
C ALA A 37 -13.04 12.90 -19.81
N VAL A 38 -11.92 13.06 -20.51
CA VAL A 38 -10.58 13.03 -19.91
C VAL A 38 -10.47 14.04 -18.77
N SER A 39 -11.13 15.19 -18.89
CA SER A 39 -11.18 16.23 -17.88
C SER A 39 -11.71 15.75 -16.52
N SER A 40 -12.50 14.70 -16.46
CA SER A 40 -13.09 14.20 -15.21
C SER A 40 -12.13 13.34 -14.39
N TYR A 41 -11.14 12.69 -15.00
CA TYR A 41 -10.26 11.75 -14.31
C TYR A 41 -8.76 12.03 -14.43
N TRP A 42 -8.31 12.88 -15.37
CA TRP A 42 -6.87 13.10 -15.57
C TRP A 42 -6.19 13.70 -14.33
N LEU A 43 -6.82 14.66 -13.67
CA LEU A 43 -6.26 15.29 -12.47
C LEU A 43 -6.21 14.33 -11.27
N PRO A 44 -7.28 13.57 -10.94
CA PRO A 44 -7.20 12.48 -9.98
C PRO A 44 -6.14 11.43 -10.29
N VAL A 45 -5.99 11.01 -11.56
CA VAL A 45 -4.93 10.06 -11.96
C VAL A 45 -3.55 10.65 -11.74
N ALA A 46 -3.31 11.89 -12.17
CA ALA A 46 -2.03 12.58 -11.96
C ALA A 46 -1.71 12.73 -10.46
N GLY A 47 -2.71 13.12 -9.65
CA GLY A 47 -2.59 13.20 -8.19
C GLY A 47 -2.27 11.84 -7.57
N THR A 48 -3.00 10.78 -7.96
CA THR A 48 -2.72 9.41 -7.50
C THR A 48 -1.27 9.02 -7.75
N VAL A 49 -0.80 9.19 -8.99
CA VAL A 49 0.55 8.81 -9.40
C VAL A 49 1.61 9.64 -8.71
N PHE A 50 1.42 10.96 -8.64
CA PHE A 50 2.37 11.86 -7.99
C PHE A 50 2.54 11.54 -6.50
N PHE A 51 1.45 11.44 -5.76
CA PHE A 51 1.51 11.16 -4.32
C PHE A 51 1.96 9.72 -4.02
N TYR A 52 1.56 8.76 -4.85
CA TYR A 52 2.02 7.38 -4.75
C TYR A 52 3.54 7.26 -4.94
N LEU A 53 4.09 7.83 -6.02
CA LEU A 53 5.53 7.76 -6.28
C LEU A 53 6.35 8.54 -5.26
N SER A 54 5.86 9.69 -4.79
CA SER A 54 6.47 10.45 -3.70
C SER A 54 6.50 9.64 -2.41
N ALA A 55 5.40 8.97 -2.07
CA ALA A 55 5.34 8.06 -0.93
C ALA A 55 6.29 6.86 -1.08
N GLN A 56 6.43 6.30 -2.27
CA GLN A 56 7.38 5.23 -2.56
C GLN A 56 8.83 5.68 -2.31
N ILE A 57 9.17 6.88 -2.73
CA ILE A 57 10.51 7.46 -2.47
C ILE A 57 10.74 7.57 -0.96
N CYS A 58 9.79 8.13 -0.21
CA CYS A 58 9.88 8.21 1.25
C CYS A 58 10.00 6.80 1.88
N PHE A 59 9.24 5.83 1.41
CA PHE A 59 9.30 4.44 1.89
C PHE A 59 10.68 3.82 1.69
N PHE A 60 11.30 4.02 0.52
CA PHE A 60 12.66 3.54 0.30
C PHE A 60 13.70 4.22 1.18
N PHE A 61 13.52 5.52 1.49
CA PHE A 61 14.39 6.20 2.45
C PHE A 61 14.18 5.65 3.86
N ALA A 62 12.94 5.36 4.28
CA ALA A 62 12.68 4.71 5.56
C ALA A 62 13.40 3.36 5.68
N LEU A 63 13.36 2.53 4.61
CA LEU A 63 14.03 1.23 4.56
C LEU A 63 15.56 1.30 4.52
N ARG A 64 16.14 2.46 4.20
CA ARG A 64 17.61 2.65 4.32
C ARG A 64 18.06 2.83 5.76
N HIS A 65 17.19 3.34 6.62
CA HIS A 65 17.49 3.65 8.01
C HIS A 65 16.95 2.63 9.00
N SER A 66 16.06 1.73 8.55
CA SER A 66 15.43 0.72 9.41
C SER A 66 15.00 -0.52 8.61
N ASP A 67 14.86 -1.65 9.28
CA ASP A 67 14.44 -2.90 8.67
C ASP A 67 12.95 -2.86 8.27
N ALA A 68 12.60 -3.63 7.23
CA ALA A 68 11.23 -3.70 6.73
C ALA A 68 10.23 -4.21 7.79
N SER A 69 10.65 -5.11 8.68
CA SER A 69 9.84 -5.61 9.79
C SER A 69 9.43 -4.49 10.77
N ARG A 70 10.29 -3.48 10.96
CA ARG A 70 10.02 -2.32 11.80
C ARG A 70 9.19 -1.25 11.11
N VAL A 71 9.46 -1.00 9.83
CA VAL A 71 8.77 0.02 9.02
C VAL A 71 7.35 -0.39 8.66
N SER A 72 7.15 -1.67 8.29
CA SER A 72 5.87 -2.16 7.78
C SER A 72 4.69 -1.98 8.75
N PRO A 73 4.79 -2.27 10.05
CA PRO A 73 3.70 -2.01 10.99
C PRO A 73 3.33 -0.54 11.11
N LEU A 74 4.31 0.37 11.02
CA LEU A 74 4.08 1.81 11.11
C LEU A 74 3.29 2.37 9.93
N LEU A 75 3.25 1.66 8.80
CA LEU A 75 2.37 2.06 7.69
C LEU A 75 0.87 2.01 8.09
N GLY A 76 0.51 1.39 9.21
CA GLY A 76 -0.80 1.52 9.83
C GLY A 76 -1.16 2.94 10.25
N LEU A 77 -0.19 3.82 10.50
CA LEU A 77 -0.41 5.25 10.74
C LEU A 77 -1.13 5.95 9.57
N LYS A 78 -1.07 5.38 8.38
CA LYS A 78 -1.81 5.84 7.21
C LYS A 78 -3.31 5.99 7.50
N ILE A 79 -3.89 5.14 8.36
CA ILE A 79 -5.31 5.18 8.72
C ILE A 79 -5.68 6.52 9.38
N LEU A 80 -4.79 7.03 10.24
CA LEU A 80 -4.99 8.35 10.85
C LEU A 80 -5.02 9.46 9.79
N PHE A 81 -4.03 9.48 8.90
CA PHE A 81 -3.95 10.51 7.87
C PHE A 81 -5.14 10.46 6.93
N ILE A 82 -5.55 9.23 6.50
CA ILE A 82 -6.67 9.12 5.57
C ILE A 82 -7.99 9.50 6.24
N ALA A 83 -8.21 9.18 7.52
CA ALA A 83 -9.38 9.59 8.27
C ALA A 83 -9.44 11.13 8.43
N LEU A 84 -8.31 11.76 8.77
CA LEU A 84 -8.22 13.22 8.88
C LEU A 84 -8.47 13.91 7.53
N ILE A 85 -7.86 13.43 6.46
CA ILE A 85 -8.02 14.00 5.11
C ILE A 85 -9.46 13.77 4.63
N SER A 86 -10.04 12.59 4.82
CA SER A 86 -11.43 12.29 4.45
C SER A 86 -12.41 13.20 5.20
N SER A 87 -12.19 13.42 6.48
CA SER A 87 -13.04 14.35 7.26
C SER A 87 -12.89 15.79 6.78
N ALA A 88 -11.65 16.26 6.57
CA ALA A 88 -11.38 17.67 6.23
C ALA A 88 -11.70 18.02 4.76
N ALA A 89 -11.35 17.14 3.81
CA ALA A 89 -11.46 17.40 2.37
C ALA A 89 -12.73 16.83 1.75
N LEU A 90 -13.24 15.70 2.25
CA LEU A 90 -14.41 15.02 1.69
C LEU A 90 -15.67 15.22 2.54
N GLY A 91 -15.54 15.87 3.70
CA GLY A 91 -16.66 16.12 4.62
C GLY A 91 -17.21 14.84 5.28
N GLU A 92 -16.45 13.75 5.29
CA GLU A 92 -16.86 12.50 5.91
C GLU A 92 -16.97 12.67 7.43
N ARG A 93 -18.10 12.22 8.00
CA ARG A 93 -18.32 12.22 9.44
C ARG A 93 -18.26 10.79 9.95
N PHE A 94 -17.36 10.55 10.88
CA PHE A 94 -17.20 9.25 11.51
C PHE A 94 -18.07 9.15 12.77
N SER A 95 -18.76 8.03 12.93
CA SER A 95 -19.48 7.72 14.17
C SER A 95 -18.48 7.48 15.31
N SER A 96 -18.96 7.46 16.55
CA SER A 96 -18.11 7.15 17.71
C SER A 96 -17.49 5.76 17.62
N LEU A 97 -18.19 4.77 17.03
CA LEU A 97 -17.67 3.42 16.82
C LEU A 97 -16.57 3.40 15.76
N GLN A 98 -16.74 4.16 14.67
CA GLN A 98 -15.72 4.30 13.63
C GLN A 98 -14.47 5.01 14.15
N MET A 99 -14.62 6.04 14.98
CA MET A 99 -13.49 6.70 15.64
C MET A 99 -12.75 5.75 16.58
N LEU A 100 -13.48 4.93 17.34
CA LEU A 100 -12.90 3.90 18.19
C LEU A 100 -12.16 2.83 17.35
N ALA A 101 -12.71 2.43 16.22
CA ALA A 101 -12.07 1.51 15.26
C ALA A 101 -10.75 2.06 14.71
N ILE A 102 -10.71 3.34 14.35
CA ILE A 102 -9.48 4.03 13.93
C ILE A 102 -8.46 3.99 15.07
N GLY A 103 -8.88 4.28 16.31
CA GLY A 103 -8.04 4.19 17.50
C GLY A 103 -7.47 2.79 17.73
N PHE A 104 -8.27 1.75 17.56
CA PHE A 104 -7.83 0.34 17.68
C PHE A 104 -6.81 -0.02 16.60
N SER A 105 -7.02 0.43 15.35
CA SER A 105 -6.07 0.21 14.25
C SER A 105 -4.72 0.88 14.52
N LEU A 106 -4.74 2.10 15.05
CA LEU A 106 -3.53 2.82 15.46
C LEU A 106 -2.83 2.12 16.63
N GLY A 107 -3.60 1.67 17.63
CA GLY A 107 -3.08 0.90 18.76
C GLY A 107 -2.43 -0.41 18.31
N ALA A 108 -3.03 -1.11 17.35
CA ALA A 108 -2.46 -2.32 16.75
C ALA A 108 -1.13 -2.02 16.02
N ALA A 109 -1.08 -0.96 15.21
CA ALA A 109 0.13 -0.54 14.53
C ALA A 109 1.25 -0.15 15.52
N GLY A 110 0.91 0.58 16.58
CA GLY A 110 1.83 0.95 17.65
C GLY A 110 2.37 -0.27 18.40
N LEU A 111 1.51 -1.23 18.72
CA LEU A 111 1.88 -2.45 19.44
C LEU A 111 2.79 -3.35 18.59
N LEU A 112 2.50 -3.49 17.28
CA LEU A 112 3.37 -4.19 16.33
C LEU A 112 4.73 -3.51 16.21
N SER A 113 4.74 -2.20 16.07
CA SER A 113 5.97 -1.42 15.99
C SER A 113 6.83 -1.56 17.25
N TRP A 114 6.22 -1.53 18.42
CA TRP A 114 6.92 -1.73 19.70
C TRP A 114 7.49 -3.15 19.84
N SER A 115 6.88 -4.14 19.21
CA SER A 115 7.40 -5.52 19.25
C SER A 115 8.70 -5.71 18.47
N GLU A 116 8.95 -4.88 17.46
CA GLU A 116 10.10 -4.98 16.55
C GLU A 116 11.31 -4.11 17.00
N GLY A 117 11.20 -3.39 18.12
CA GLY A 117 12.29 -2.61 18.74
C GLY A 117 12.23 -1.11 18.45
N VAL A 118 13.28 -0.40 18.85
CA VAL A 118 13.35 1.07 18.75
C VAL A 118 13.52 1.51 17.31
N ILE A 119 12.68 2.46 16.88
CA ILE A 119 12.76 3.08 15.56
C ILE A 119 13.60 4.35 15.68
N LEU A 120 14.54 4.53 14.76
CA LEU A 120 15.32 5.74 14.66
C LEU A 120 14.45 6.91 14.18
N TRP A 121 14.61 8.09 14.75
CA TRP A 121 13.89 9.29 14.36
C TRP A 121 13.99 9.59 12.85
N ASP A 122 15.17 9.35 12.27
CA ASP A 122 15.40 9.54 10.84
C ASP A 122 14.53 8.62 9.98
N SER A 123 14.25 7.41 10.43
CA SER A 123 13.33 6.50 9.75
C SER A 123 11.88 6.95 9.94
N LEU A 124 11.52 7.44 11.12
CA LEU A 124 10.14 7.85 11.43
C LEU A 124 9.66 8.99 10.56
N ILE A 125 10.48 10.01 10.29
CA ILE A 125 10.09 11.13 9.43
C ILE A 125 9.73 10.65 8.01
N TRP A 126 10.51 9.69 7.47
CA TRP A 126 10.23 9.11 6.16
C TRP A 126 9.00 8.22 6.17
N VAL A 127 8.73 7.49 7.28
CA VAL A 127 7.49 6.72 7.44
C VAL A 127 6.27 7.63 7.48
N VAL A 128 6.34 8.73 8.20
CA VAL A 128 5.26 9.75 8.23
C VAL A 128 5.01 10.30 6.84
N GLY A 129 6.07 10.68 6.10
CA GLY A 129 5.96 11.14 4.71
C GLY A 129 5.34 10.08 3.79
N THR A 130 5.70 8.81 3.98
CA THR A 130 5.11 7.67 3.27
C THR A 130 3.61 7.55 3.55
N CYS A 131 3.21 7.55 4.81
CA CYS A 131 1.82 7.43 5.23
C CYS A 131 0.97 8.60 4.70
N PHE A 132 1.48 9.81 4.80
CA PHE A 132 0.80 11.01 4.31
C PHE A 132 0.64 10.98 2.78
N GLY A 133 1.70 10.68 2.04
CA GLY A 133 1.66 10.59 0.59
C GLY A 133 0.72 9.49 0.09
N TYR A 134 0.76 8.28 0.69
CA TYR A 134 -0.20 7.23 0.33
C TYR A 134 -1.64 7.61 0.68
N SER A 135 -1.88 8.34 1.77
CA SER A 135 -3.23 8.80 2.11
C SER A 135 -3.77 9.78 1.08
N LEU A 136 -2.96 10.73 0.63
CA LEU A 136 -3.34 11.65 -0.46
C LEU A 136 -3.57 10.89 -1.78
N SER A 137 -2.73 9.91 -2.07
CA SER A 137 -2.92 9.04 -3.24
C SER A 137 -4.25 8.30 -3.17
N ASP A 138 -4.63 7.72 -2.03
CA ASP A 138 -5.88 6.98 -1.87
C ASP A 138 -7.11 7.88 -2.04
N VAL A 139 -7.05 9.13 -1.57
CA VAL A 139 -8.11 10.12 -1.82
C VAL A 139 -8.25 10.38 -3.32
N CYS A 140 -7.15 10.54 -4.04
CA CYS A 140 -7.18 10.68 -5.49
C CYS A 140 -7.69 9.40 -6.17
N VAL A 141 -7.31 8.21 -5.71
CA VAL A 141 -7.82 6.92 -6.20
C VAL A 141 -9.34 6.85 -6.10
N ARG A 142 -9.91 7.30 -4.97
CA ARG A 142 -11.38 7.37 -4.81
C ARG A 142 -12.03 8.17 -5.94
N GLU A 143 -11.47 9.34 -6.28
CA GLU A 143 -12.04 10.18 -7.34
C GLU A 143 -11.84 9.56 -8.74
N VAL A 144 -10.73 8.84 -8.98
CA VAL A 144 -10.58 8.04 -10.21
C VAL A 144 -11.65 6.96 -10.29
N ILE A 145 -11.86 6.18 -9.23
CA ILE A 145 -12.89 5.13 -9.17
C ILE A 145 -14.26 5.73 -9.44
N ARG A 146 -14.59 6.87 -8.84
CA ARG A 146 -15.86 7.57 -9.00
C ARG A 146 -16.12 7.96 -10.46
N SER A 147 -15.08 8.35 -11.20
CA SER A 147 -15.21 8.68 -12.63
C SER A 147 -15.60 7.47 -13.49
N PHE A 148 -15.37 6.24 -13.01
CA PHE A 148 -15.68 4.99 -13.71
C PHE A 148 -16.75 4.16 -13.00
N GLU A 149 -17.49 4.73 -12.03
CA GLU A 149 -18.51 4.04 -11.23
C GLU A 149 -19.64 3.46 -12.09
N TYR A 150 -19.98 4.11 -13.20
CA TYR A 150 -20.99 3.64 -14.15
C TYR A 150 -20.68 2.28 -14.80
N LEU A 151 -19.43 1.80 -14.75
CA LEU A 151 -19.02 0.48 -15.22
C LEU A 151 -19.33 -0.65 -14.22
N GLY A 152 -19.86 -0.31 -13.05
CA GLY A 152 -19.99 -1.20 -11.91
C GLY A 152 -18.69 -1.36 -11.12
N LEU A 153 -18.82 -1.90 -9.91
CA LEU A 153 -17.77 -1.93 -8.89
C LEU A 153 -16.46 -2.54 -9.40
N PHE A 154 -16.50 -3.76 -9.90
CA PHE A 154 -15.29 -4.49 -10.28
C PHE A 154 -14.62 -3.88 -11.51
N ARG A 155 -15.38 -3.65 -12.59
CA ARG A 155 -14.81 -3.11 -13.83
C ARG A 155 -14.29 -1.69 -13.65
N GLY A 156 -15.03 -0.84 -12.92
CA GLY A 156 -14.59 0.52 -12.59
C GLY A 156 -13.29 0.55 -11.81
N ALA A 157 -13.16 -0.30 -10.78
CA ALA A 157 -11.94 -0.41 -9.98
C ALA A 157 -10.74 -0.90 -10.82
N VAL A 158 -10.96 -1.91 -11.67
CA VAL A 158 -9.91 -2.49 -12.54
C VAL A 158 -9.42 -1.48 -13.57
N VAL A 159 -10.33 -0.73 -14.21
CA VAL A 159 -9.97 0.33 -15.17
C VAL A 159 -9.23 1.46 -14.47
N SER A 160 -9.67 1.88 -13.29
CA SER A 160 -9.01 2.92 -12.50
C SER A 160 -7.59 2.53 -12.10
N ALA A 161 -7.39 1.31 -11.61
CA ALA A 161 -6.06 0.79 -11.28
C ALA A 161 -5.18 0.69 -12.55
N GLY A 162 -5.74 0.16 -13.64
CA GLY A 162 -5.06 0.09 -14.94
C GLY A 162 -4.55 1.45 -15.42
N LEU A 163 -5.38 2.49 -15.34
CA LEU A 163 -4.98 3.86 -15.70
C LEU A 163 -3.84 4.37 -14.83
N CYS A 164 -3.98 4.29 -13.51
CA CYS A 164 -2.96 4.80 -12.59
C CYS A 164 -1.61 4.08 -12.78
N TYR A 165 -1.62 2.75 -12.89
CA TYR A 165 -0.38 1.98 -13.06
C TYR A 165 0.20 2.03 -14.47
N SER A 166 -0.59 2.33 -15.52
CA SER A 166 -0.04 2.61 -16.85
C SER A 166 0.79 3.90 -16.84
N VAL A 167 0.30 4.95 -16.17
CA VAL A 167 1.05 6.20 -16.01
C VAL A 167 2.30 5.99 -15.14
N CYS A 168 2.20 5.23 -14.04
CA CYS A 168 3.39 4.83 -13.25
C CYS A 168 4.41 4.08 -14.11
N GLY A 169 3.95 3.21 -15.00
CA GLY A 169 4.80 2.47 -15.93
C GLY A 169 5.51 3.37 -16.93
N MET A 170 4.83 4.37 -17.48
CA MET A 170 5.46 5.37 -18.36
C MET A 170 6.55 6.17 -17.63
N ILE A 171 6.27 6.60 -16.40
CA ILE A 171 7.28 7.29 -15.58
C ILE A 171 8.45 6.34 -15.26
N GLY A 172 8.16 5.09 -14.91
CA GLY A 172 9.18 4.05 -14.70
C GLY A 172 10.06 3.84 -15.94
N ALA A 173 9.46 3.79 -17.13
CA ALA A 173 10.19 3.70 -18.38
C ALA A 173 11.06 4.94 -18.63
N GLY A 174 10.56 6.13 -18.34
CA GLY A 174 11.34 7.37 -18.38
C GLY A 174 12.55 7.32 -17.43
N LEU A 175 12.37 6.83 -16.21
CA LEU A 175 13.46 6.68 -15.24
C LEU A 175 14.55 5.69 -15.70
N LEU A 176 14.21 4.68 -16.50
CA LEU A 176 15.22 3.75 -17.03
C LEU A 176 16.26 4.42 -17.94
N PHE A 177 15.96 5.58 -18.53
CA PHE A 177 16.94 6.36 -19.30
C PHE A 177 17.94 7.12 -18.40
N THR A 178 17.63 7.31 -17.12
CA THR A 178 18.44 8.07 -16.17
C THR A 178 19.27 7.19 -15.23
N VAL A 179 19.02 5.88 -15.22
CA VAL A 179 19.69 4.91 -14.35
C VAL A 179 20.54 3.93 -15.15
N PRO A 180 21.53 3.24 -14.54
CA PRO A 180 22.28 2.19 -15.22
C PRO A 180 21.35 1.11 -15.78
N ARG A 181 21.68 0.58 -16.95
CA ARG A 181 20.89 -0.46 -17.60
C ARG A 181 20.68 -1.66 -16.69
N PRO A 182 19.43 -2.03 -16.38
CA PRO A 182 19.15 -3.17 -15.51
C PRO A 182 19.57 -4.48 -16.19
N SER A 183 20.22 -5.34 -15.42
CA SER A 183 20.58 -6.68 -15.91
C SER A 183 19.34 -7.58 -16.05
N LYS A 184 19.47 -8.68 -16.80
CA LYS A 184 18.39 -9.69 -16.92
C LYS A 184 17.96 -10.22 -15.54
N ALA A 185 18.90 -10.37 -14.61
CA ALA A 185 18.62 -10.80 -13.25
C ALA A 185 17.72 -9.82 -12.48
N VAL A 186 17.88 -8.50 -12.69
CA VAL A 186 16.99 -7.49 -12.07
C VAL A 186 15.58 -7.62 -12.61
N TRP A 187 15.39 -7.80 -13.92
CA TRP A 187 14.08 -8.00 -14.52
C TRP A 187 13.39 -9.28 -14.00
N SER A 188 14.12 -10.41 -13.97
CA SER A 188 13.61 -11.68 -13.48
C SER A 188 13.21 -11.61 -12.00
N ASN A 189 14.02 -10.96 -11.17
CA ASN A 189 13.75 -10.83 -9.74
C ASN A 189 12.63 -9.82 -9.43
N ALA A 190 12.44 -8.80 -10.28
CA ALA A 190 11.37 -7.83 -10.13
C ALA A 190 10.00 -8.38 -10.54
N LEU A 191 9.95 -9.37 -11.43
CA LEU A 191 8.70 -9.88 -12.00
C LEU A 191 7.74 -10.43 -10.93
N PRO A 192 8.12 -11.36 -10.02
CA PRO A 192 7.21 -11.88 -9.00
C PRO A 192 6.67 -10.77 -8.10
N PHE A 193 7.53 -9.83 -7.69
CA PHE A 193 7.12 -8.68 -6.90
C PHE A 193 6.09 -7.84 -7.64
N SER A 194 6.35 -7.50 -8.91
CA SER A 194 5.47 -6.65 -9.72
C SER A 194 4.11 -7.27 -9.96
N VAL A 195 4.05 -8.58 -10.25
CA VAL A 195 2.79 -9.32 -10.42
C VAL A 195 1.99 -9.32 -9.13
N THR A 196 2.63 -9.69 -8.02
CA THR A 196 1.97 -9.76 -6.71
C THR A 196 1.48 -8.38 -6.28
N TRP A 197 2.31 -7.36 -6.43
CA TRP A 197 1.95 -5.98 -6.07
C TRP A 197 0.80 -5.45 -6.92
N PHE A 198 0.86 -5.60 -8.25
CA PHE A 198 -0.19 -5.15 -9.14
C PHE A 198 -1.53 -5.85 -8.85
N THR A 199 -1.49 -7.16 -8.63
CA THR A 199 -2.67 -7.95 -8.24
C THR A 199 -3.25 -7.44 -6.92
N ALA A 200 -2.41 -7.19 -5.91
CA ALA A 200 -2.84 -6.64 -4.63
C ALA A 200 -3.48 -5.25 -4.81
N MET A 201 -2.96 -4.42 -5.72
CA MET A 201 -3.55 -3.11 -5.99
C MET A 201 -4.90 -3.20 -6.70
N LEU A 202 -5.12 -4.16 -7.60
CA LEU A 202 -6.44 -4.40 -8.19
C LEU A 202 -7.48 -4.70 -7.10
N PHE A 203 -7.14 -5.56 -6.13
CA PHE A 203 -8.01 -5.85 -4.99
C PHE A 203 -8.20 -4.64 -4.06
N LEU A 204 -7.15 -3.84 -3.87
CA LEU A 204 -7.26 -2.62 -3.05
C LEU A 204 -8.21 -1.60 -3.67
N PHE A 205 -8.11 -1.35 -4.98
CA PHE A 205 -9.03 -0.46 -5.69
C PHE A 205 -10.47 -1.00 -5.65
N ALA A 206 -10.66 -2.32 -5.81
CA ALA A 206 -11.96 -2.96 -5.66
C ALA A 206 -12.51 -2.82 -4.22
N SER A 207 -11.66 -2.95 -3.20
CA SER A 207 -12.01 -2.69 -1.81
C SER A 207 -12.46 -1.24 -1.60
N PHE A 208 -11.72 -0.27 -2.14
CA PHE A 208 -12.10 1.15 -2.04
C PHE A 208 -13.43 1.46 -2.73
N ALA A 209 -13.67 0.83 -3.87
CA ALA A 209 -14.95 0.95 -4.58
C ALA A 209 -16.12 0.36 -3.78
N SER A 210 -15.89 -0.73 -3.04
CA SER A 210 -16.92 -1.47 -2.30
C SER A 210 -17.25 -0.90 -0.93
N ILE A 211 -16.22 -0.56 -0.15
CA ILE A 211 -16.35 -0.25 1.29
C ILE A 211 -15.72 1.09 1.68
N GLY A 212 -15.26 1.86 0.70
CA GLY A 212 -14.61 3.15 0.92
C GLY A 212 -13.15 3.06 1.35
N ILE A 213 -12.46 4.22 1.28
CA ILE A 213 -11.01 4.27 1.44
C ILE A 213 -10.55 4.06 2.89
N VAL A 214 -11.30 4.54 3.88
CA VAL A 214 -10.92 4.40 5.30
C VAL A 214 -11.04 2.94 5.74
N TYR A 215 -12.20 2.32 5.50
CA TYR A 215 -12.42 0.92 5.89
C TYR A 215 -11.52 -0.02 5.10
N GLY A 216 -11.34 0.20 3.80
CA GLY A 216 -10.40 -0.56 2.98
C GLY A 216 -8.96 -0.50 3.51
N ASN A 217 -8.52 0.65 4.04
CA ASN A 217 -7.20 0.78 4.68
C ASN A 217 -7.12 0.10 6.05
N ILE A 218 -8.21 0.07 6.84
CA ILE A 218 -8.28 -0.70 8.08
C ILE A 218 -8.09 -2.19 7.76
N ILE A 219 -8.80 -2.73 6.76
CA ILE A 219 -8.63 -4.11 6.31
C ILE A 219 -7.22 -4.35 5.77
N GLN A 220 -6.69 -3.45 4.94
CA GLN A 220 -5.32 -3.56 4.41
C GLN A 220 -4.27 -3.64 5.53
N SER A 221 -4.49 -2.99 6.67
CA SER A 221 -3.53 -3.00 7.78
C SER A 221 -3.38 -4.37 8.45
N THR A 222 -4.33 -5.31 8.24
CA THR A 222 -4.20 -6.71 8.66
C THR A 222 -2.98 -7.41 8.05
N ARG A 223 -2.42 -6.85 6.95
CA ARG A 223 -1.16 -7.36 6.36
C ARG A 223 -0.03 -7.47 7.38
N GLY A 224 0.02 -6.56 8.38
CA GLY A 224 1.00 -6.64 9.47
C GLY A 224 0.87 -7.92 10.28
N VAL A 225 -0.37 -8.31 10.60
CA VAL A 225 -0.68 -9.56 11.31
C VAL A 225 -0.35 -10.77 10.43
N ILE A 226 -0.75 -10.73 9.15
CA ILE A 226 -0.46 -11.82 8.19
C ILE A 226 1.04 -12.00 8.01
N SER A 227 1.80 -10.91 7.90
CA SER A 227 3.26 -10.94 7.80
C SER A 227 3.90 -11.65 9.00
N VAL A 228 3.40 -11.37 10.20
CA VAL A 228 3.85 -12.04 11.42
C VAL A 228 3.55 -13.54 11.39
N LEU A 229 2.31 -13.92 11.03
CA LEU A 229 1.93 -15.33 10.95
C LEU A 229 2.78 -16.09 9.93
N LEU A 230 3.03 -15.49 8.76
CA LEU A 230 3.92 -16.06 7.75
C LEU A 230 5.35 -16.21 8.27
N GLY A 231 5.88 -15.22 9.00
CA GLY A 231 7.19 -15.32 9.61
C GLY A 231 7.28 -16.49 10.60
N VAL A 232 6.26 -16.68 11.46
CA VAL A 232 6.19 -17.85 12.35
C VAL A 232 6.22 -19.15 11.56
N LEU A 233 5.40 -19.25 10.53
CA LEU A 233 5.30 -20.47 9.69
C LEU A 233 6.65 -20.79 9.02
N ILE A 234 7.33 -19.77 8.48
CA ILE A 234 8.66 -19.91 7.86
C ILE A 234 9.70 -20.36 8.89
N SER A 235 9.68 -19.79 10.10
CA SER A 235 10.58 -20.18 11.19
C SER A 235 10.34 -21.63 11.64
N VAL A 236 9.08 -22.04 11.79
CA VAL A 236 8.71 -23.44 12.15
C VAL A 236 9.07 -24.42 11.04
N ALA A 237 8.99 -24.01 9.77
CA ALA A 237 9.41 -24.81 8.61
C ALA A 237 10.94 -24.98 8.50
N GLY A 238 11.73 -24.48 9.45
CA GLY A 238 13.17 -24.68 9.52
C GLY A 238 14.02 -23.68 8.73
N HIS A 239 13.41 -22.64 8.15
CA HIS A 239 14.12 -21.59 7.43
C HIS A 239 14.56 -20.45 8.38
N VAL A 240 15.25 -20.81 9.46
CA VAL A 240 15.66 -19.90 10.58
C VAL A 240 16.58 -18.77 10.13
N HIS A 241 17.15 -18.84 8.92
CA HIS A 241 17.99 -17.78 8.36
C HIS A 241 17.23 -16.53 7.90
N LEU A 242 15.91 -16.59 7.85
CA LEU A 242 15.05 -15.50 7.36
C LEU A 242 14.37 -14.71 8.47
N GLU A 243 14.23 -15.29 9.67
CA GLU A 243 13.66 -14.59 10.84
C GLU A 243 14.32 -15.05 12.15
N GLU A 244 14.56 -14.10 13.06
CA GLU A 244 15.03 -14.38 14.42
C GLU A 244 13.97 -15.15 15.22
N LYS A 245 14.39 -16.02 16.16
CA LYS A 245 13.49 -16.73 17.05
C LYS A 245 12.65 -15.75 17.86
N MET A 246 11.34 -15.84 17.69
CA MET A 246 10.41 -15.01 18.44
C MET A 246 10.43 -15.32 19.93
N THR A 247 10.51 -14.30 20.75
CA THR A 247 10.32 -14.43 22.18
C THR A 247 8.82 -14.51 22.53
N THR A 248 8.49 -15.14 23.66
CA THR A 248 7.10 -15.21 24.16
C THR A 248 6.46 -13.83 24.29
N MET A 249 7.23 -12.81 24.69
CA MET A 249 6.76 -11.44 24.80
C MET A 249 6.39 -10.84 23.42
N MET A 250 7.18 -11.11 22.38
CA MET A 250 6.87 -10.69 21.02
C MET A 250 5.59 -11.37 20.52
N LEU A 251 5.42 -12.66 20.81
CA LEU A 251 4.19 -13.37 20.44
C LEU A 251 2.95 -12.78 21.10
N ILE A 252 3.00 -12.45 22.40
CA ILE A 252 1.90 -11.81 23.13
C ILE A 252 1.54 -10.45 22.49
N LYS A 253 2.54 -9.60 22.22
CA LYS A 253 2.31 -8.29 21.60
C LYS A 253 1.69 -8.42 20.21
N LYS A 254 2.19 -9.34 19.40
CA LYS A 254 1.69 -9.60 18.05
C LYS A 254 0.26 -10.16 18.06
N SER A 255 -0.05 -11.04 19.00
CA SER A 255 -1.42 -11.55 19.21
C SER A 255 -2.37 -10.45 19.68
N GLY A 256 -1.93 -9.59 20.60
CA GLY A 256 -2.70 -8.43 21.05
C GLY A 256 -3.01 -7.46 19.91
N ALA A 257 -2.02 -7.20 19.05
CA ALA A 257 -2.22 -6.37 17.86
C ALA A 257 -3.22 -7.00 16.87
N ALA A 258 -3.19 -8.32 16.69
CA ALA A 258 -4.16 -9.04 15.87
C ALA A 258 -5.60 -8.88 16.40
N LEU A 259 -5.79 -9.02 17.71
CA LEU A 259 -7.09 -8.83 18.36
C LEU A 259 -7.60 -7.40 18.22
N LEU A 260 -6.73 -6.40 18.41
CA LEU A 260 -7.09 -4.99 18.19
C LEU A 260 -7.51 -4.74 16.75
N MET A 261 -6.82 -5.35 15.77
CA MET A 261 -7.15 -5.20 14.37
C MET A 261 -8.50 -5.84 14.02
N ILE A 262 -8.78 -7.04 14.54
CA ILE A 262 -10.08 -7.69 14.37
C ILE A 262 -11.18 -6.82 15.00
N GLY A 263 -10.95 -6.31 16.22
CA GLY A 263 -11.86 -5.38 16.88
C GLY A 263 -12.11 -4.11 16.06
N ALA A 264 -11.07 -3.53 15.44
CA ALA A 264 -11.20 -2.37 14.57
C ALA A 264 -12.11 -2.65 13.36
N ILE A 265 -11.93 -3.79 12.69
CA ILE A 265 -12.74 -4.17 11.53
C ILE A 265 -14.22 -4.31 11.93
N VAL A 266 -14.49 -5.00 13.03
CA VAL A 266 -15.86 -5.21 13.53
C VAL A 266 -16.51 -3.89 13.95
N LEU A 267 -15.81 -3.08 14.74
CA LEU A 267 -16.33 -1.78 15.21
C LEU A 267 -16.62 -0.82 14.05
N TYR A 268 -15.74 -0.79 13.04
CA TYR A 268 -15.98 0.09 11.88
C TYR A 268 -17.18 -0.36 11.05
N TYR A 269 -17.41 -1.67 10.95
CA TYR A 269 -18.56 -2.22 10.25
C TYR A 269 -19.88 -1.96 10.96
N MET A 270 -19.87 -1.92 12.30
CA MET A 270 -21.06 -1.70 13.15
C MET A 270 -21.45 -0.22 13.26
N GLY A 271 -20.58 0.71 12.96
CA GLY A 271 -20.78 2.16 13.08
C GLY A 271 -21.08 2.84 11.76
#